data_610446759bb8187cb7ffc005fea26be4
#
_entry.id   610446759bb8187cb7ffc005fea26be4
#
_cell.length_a   1.000
_cell.length_b   1.000
_cell.length_c   1.000
_cell.angle_alpha   90.00
_cell.angle_beta   90.00
_cell.angle_gamma   90.00
#
_symmetry.space_group_name_H-M   'P 1'
#
loop_
_entity.id
_entity.type
_entity.pdbx_description
1 polymer ?
#
loop_
_entity_poly.entity_id
_entity_poly.type
_entity_poly.pdbx_seq_one_letter_code
_entity_poly.pdbx_strand_id
1 'polypeptide(L)'
;MGKYGWEKTVTTSQKHKLGTQMQIDDREFKYYKAGEAITAGLLLMQPAAVAAHDRDITVTTGADISAGDTTVSLEVVTTNLTKDQYKDGWLILNDIGEEGHMYRIKSHPAHDASADNTVIITLDEEDGFV
;
A
#
# COMPACT_ATOMS: atom_id res chain seq x y z
N MET A 1 15.68 8.80 -16.77
CA MET A 1 16.65 7.81 -17.26
C MET A 1 17.49 7.32 -16.10
N GLY A 2 17.58 6.01 -15.89
CA GLY A 2 18.34 5.43 -14.77
C GLY A 2 19.84 5.41 -15.07
N LYS A 3 20.66 5.39 -14.00
CA LYS A 3 22.10 5.24 -14.13
C LYS A 3 22.45 3.76 -14.16
N TYR A 4 23.30 3.34 -15.09
CA TYR A 4 23.77 1.97 -15.19
C TYR A 4 24.32 1.45 -13.85
N GLY A 5 23.90 0.27 -13.44
CA GLY A 5 24.26 -0.36 -12.17
C GLY A 5 23.25 -0.10 -11.02
N TRP A 6 22.34 0.86 -11.17
CA TRP A 6 21.32 1.09 -10.14
C TRP A 6 20.36 -0.10 -9.99
N GLU A 7 20.13 -0.85 -11.06
CA GLU A 7 19.31 -2.08 -11.06
C GLU A 7 19.84 -3.16 -10.12
N LYS A 8 21.11 -3.06 -9.72
CA LYS A 8 21.77 -4.02 -8.81
C LYS A 8 21.97 -3.45 -7.40
N THR A 9 21.52 -2.22 -7.15
CA THR A 9 21.75 -1.56 -5.87
C THR A 9 20.71 -2.02 -4.84
N VAL A 10 21.18 -2.57 -3.73
CA VAL A 10 20.36 -2.91 -2.57
C VAL A 10 20.51 -1.85 -1.50
N THR A 11 19.40 -1.41 -0.91
CA THR A 11 19.39 -0.41 0.17
C THR A 11 18.67 -0.96 1.41
N THR A 12 19.15 -0.62 2.59
CA THR A 12 18.53 -1.01 3.87
C THR A 12 17.35 -0.11 4.26
N SER A 13 17.20 1.02 3.58
CA SER A 13 16.06 1.94 3.77
C SER A 13 15.43 2.27 2.43
N GLN A 14 14.13 2.47 2.43
CA GLN A 14 13.38 2.85 1.23
C GLN A 14 13.89 4.21 0.70
N LYS A 15 14.26 4.28 -0.58
CA LYS A 15 14.75 5.50 -1.26
C LYS A 15 13.74 6.08 -2.23
N HIS A 16 12.85 5.25 -2.77
CA HIS A 16 11.83 5.65 -3.74
C HIS A 16 10.49 5.01 -3.36
N LYS A 17 9.39 5.56 -3.88
CA LYS A 17 8.08 4.90 -3.77
C LYS A 17 8.14 3.53 -4.44
N LEU A 18 7.49 2.53 -3.85
CA LEU A 18 7.42 1.20 -4.45
C LEU A 18 6.71 1.27 -5.80
N GLY A 19 7.21 0.51 -6.77
CA GLY A 19 6.73 0.56 -8.15
C GLY A 19 7.35 1.66 -9.00
N THR A 20 8.22 2.54 -8.43
CA THR A 20 8.95 3.54 -9.23
C THR A 20 9.72 2.84 -10.34
N GLN A 21 9.50 3.32 -11.55
CA GLN A 21 10.05 2.76 -12.77
C GLN A 21 11.39 3.39 -13.13
N MET A 22 12.31 2.58 -13.58
CA MET A 22 13.60 3.00 -14.11
C MET A 22 13.86 2.29 -15.43
N GLN A 23 14.22 3.03 -16.45
CA GLN A 23 14.61 2.47 -17.74
C GLN A 23 16.12 2.62 -17.94
N ILE A 24 16.76 1.54 -18.36
CA ILE A 24 18.17 1.50 -18.79
C ILE A 24 18.21 0.80 -20.14
N ASP A 25 18.57 1.54 -21.16
CA ASP A 25 18.51 1.09 -22.57
C ASP A 25 17.10 0.59 -22.92
N ASP A 26 16.95 -0.66 -23.31
CA ASP A 26 15.71 -1.35 -23.69
C ASP A 26 15.05 -2.10 -22.53
N ARG A 27 15.65 -2.03 -21.31
CA ARG A 27 15.18 -2.75 -20.12
C ARG A 27 14.46 -1.82 -19.16
N GLU A 28 13.35 -2.31 -18.64
CA GLU A 28 12.56 -1.67 -17.60
C GLU A 28 12.75 -2.38 -16.26
N PHE A 29 12.96 -1.60 -15.21
CA PHE A 29 13.09 -2.06 -13.84
C PHE A 29 12.07 -1.35 -12.96
N LYS A 30 11.59 -2.03 -11.93
CA LYS A 30 10.71 -1.44 -10.90
C LYS A 30 11.35 -1.55 -9.53
N TYR A 31 11.27 -0.46 -8.78
CA TYR A 31 11.73 -0.45 -7.40
C TYR A 31 10.76 -1.25 -6.53
N TYR A 32 11.25 -2.21 -5.76
CA TYR A 32 10.43 -3.04 -4.89
C TYR A 32 11.11 -3.25 -3.53
N LYS A 33 10.32 -3.69 -2.55
CA LYS A 33 10.77 -4.08 -1.21
C LYS A 33 10.72 -5.59 -1.11
N ALA A 34 11.85 -6.22 -0.82
CA ALA A 34 11.89 -7.64 -0.52
C ALA A 34 11.36 -7.90 0.89
N GLY A 35 10.52 -8.92 1.06
CA GLY A 35 10.04 -9.37 2.37
C GLY A 35 11.07 -10.19 3.13
N GLU A 36 12.01 -10.80 2.40
CA GLU A 36 13.10 -11.60 2.94
C GLU A 36 14.35 -11.52 2.06
N ALA A 37 15.43 -12.16 2.46
CA ALA A 37 16.65 -12.22 1.66
C ALA A 37 16.40 -12.99 0.36
N ILE A 38 16.77 -12.38 -0.78
CA ILE A 38 16.60 -12.95 -2.11
C ILE A 38 17.89 -13.61 -2.54
N THR A 39 17.82 -14.88 -2.91
CA THR A 39 18.93 -15.60 -3.53
C THR A 39 18.88 -15.44 -5.04
N ALA A 40 20.02 -15.12 -5.65
CA ALA A 40 20.11 -15.00 -7.09
C ALA A 40 19.71 -16.31 -7.82
N GLY A 41 18.99 -16.18 -8.92
CA GLY A 41 18.54 -17.30 -9.74
C GLY A 41 17.24 -17.97 -9.27
N LEU A 42 16.63 -17.50 -8.19
CA LEU A 42 15.31 -17.98 -7.76
C LEU A 42 14.17 -17.18 -8.39
N LEU A 43 13.07 -17.87 -8.65
CA LEU A 43 11.81 -17.24 -9.01
C LEU A 43 11.18 -16.62 -7.77
N LEU A 44 10.79 -15.35 -7.86
CA LEU A 44 10.08 -14.67 -6.80
C LEU A 44 8.57 -14.87 -6.96
N MET A 45 7.89 -15.14 -5.86
CA MET A 45 6.43 -15.22 -5.81
C MET A 45 5.88 -14.17 -4.86
N GLN A 46 4.72 -13.62 -5.19
CA GLN A 46 3.96 -12.77 -4.27
C GLN A 46 3.39 -13.66 -3.16
N PRO A 47 3.48 -13.27 -1.88
CA PRO A 47 2.78 -13.96 -0.81
C PRO A 47 1.26 -13.92 -1.03
N ALA A 48 0.56 -14.89 -0.45
CA ALA A 48 -0.90 -14.89 -0.47
C ALA A 48 -1.45 -13.62 0.21
N ALA A 49 -2.56 -13.12 -0.32
CA ALA A 49 -3.29 -12.03 0.32
C ALA A 49 -3.76 -12.45 1.72
N VAL A 50 -3.77 -11.51 2.65
CA VAL A 50 -4.37 -11.72 3.98
C VAL A 50 -5.87 -11.55 3.83
N ALA A 51 -6.64 -12.60 4.00
CA ALA A 51 -8.06 -12.66 3.69
C ALA A 51 -8.92 -11.56 4.35
N ALA A 52 -8.52 -11.05 5.51
CA ALA A 52 -9.22 -9.97 6.19
C ALA A 52 -8.75 -8.56 5.79
N HIS A 53 -7.83 -8.45 4.82
CA HIS A 53 -7.25 -7.18 4.38
C HIS A 53 -7.43 -6.93 2.88
N ASP A 54 -8.00 -7.87 2.14
CA ASP A 54 -8.00 -7.84 0.68
C ASP A 54 -9.35 -7.43 0.07
N ARG A 55 -10.44 -7.49 0.85
CA ARG A 55 -11.79 -7.14 0.37
C ARG A 55 -12.77 -6.94 1.53
N ASP A 56 -13.89 -6.30 1.21
CA ASP A 56 -15.04 -6.14 2.09
C ASP A 56 -14.70 -5.47 3.45
N ILE A 57 -13.67 -4.62 3.45
CA ILE A 57 -13.35 -3.77 4.58
C ILE A 57 -14.31 -2.59 4.58
N THR A 58 -15.00 -2.37 5.68
CA THR A 58 -15.98 -1.28 5.80
C THR A 58 -15.34 -0.02 6.38
N VAL A 59 -15.87 1.13 6.00
CA VAL A 59 -15.59 2.39 6.68
C VAL A 59 -16.19 2.30 8.09
N THR A 60 -15.47 2.79 9.09
CA THR A 60 -15.94 2.80 10.47
C THR A 60 -17.27 3.52 10.58
N THR A 61 -18.25 2.90 11.24
CA THR A 61 -19.58 3.47 11.43
C THR A 61 -19.51 4.90 11.99
N GLY A 62 -20.12 5.86 11.28
CA GLY A 62 -20.12 7.27 11.63
C GLY A 62 -18.86 8.04 11.22
N ALA A 63 -17.95 7.41 10.47
CA ALA A 63 -16.81 8.07 9.85
C ALA A 63 -17.07 8.20 8.34
N ASP A 64 -17.98 9.09 7.96
CA ASP A 64 -18.31 9.33 6.56
C ASP A 64 -17.08 9.87 5.81
N ILE A 65 -16.91 9.44 4.57
CA ILE A 65 -15.91 9.97 3.66
C ILE A 65 -16.52 11.16 2.92
N SER A 66 -15.83 12.29 2.92
CA SER A 66 -16.22 13.48 2.18
C SER A 66 -15.16 13.86 1.14
N ALA A 67 -15.59 14.50 0.06
CA ALA A 67 -14.67 15.05 -0.92
C ALA A 67 -13.64 15.97 -0.25
N GLY A 68 -12.37 15.77 -0.56
CA GLY A 68 -11.25 16.49 0.05
C GLY A 68 -10.65 15.84 1.30
N ASP A 69 -11.26 14.78 1.85
CA ASP A 69 -10.66 14.05 2.96
C ASP A 69 -9.41 13.29 2.51
N THR A 70 -8.32 13.44 3.24
CA THR A 70 -7.05 12.76 2.96
C THR A 70 -6.81 11.55 3.86
N THR A 71 -7.79 11.22 4.70
CA THR A 71 -7.76 10.08 5.61
C THR A 71 -9.09 9.36 5.61
N VAL A 72 -9.04 8.06 5.86
CA VAL A 72 -10.23 7.24 6.07
C VAL A 72 -10.03 6.29 7.24
N SER A 73 -11.07 6.10 8.03
CA SER A 73 -11.10 5.14 9.12
C SER A 73 -11.77 3.84 8.66
N LEU A 74 -11.04 2.74 8.71
CA LEU A 74 -11.51 1.43 8.25
C LEU A 74 -11.66 0.46 9.43
N GLU A 75 -12.65 -0.42 9.37
CA GLU A 75 -12.83 -1.49 10.34
C GLU A 75 -11.99 -2.71 9.95
N VAL A 76 -10.99 -3.05 10.77
CA VAL A 76 -10.15 -4.24 10.64
C VAL A 76 -10.25 -5.08 11.92
N VAL A 77 -11.22 -5.98 11.96
CA VAL A 77 -11.70 -6.62 13.18
C VAL A 77 -10.92 -7.88 13.58
N THR A 78 -10.28 -8.56 12.65
CA THR A 78 -9.80 -9.93 12.87
C THR A 78 -8.31 -10.14 12.75
N THR A 79 -7.57 -9.19 12.19
CA THR A 79 -6.15 -9.37 11.86
C THR A 79 -5.33 -8.13 12.16
N ASN A 80 -4.17 -8.33 12.74
CA ASN A 80 -3.25 -7.23 13.05
C ASN A 80 -2.56 -6.70 11.80
N LEU A 81 -2.28 -5.40 11.80
CA LEU A 81 -1.47 -4.72 10.78
C LEU A 81 -0.14 -4.27 11.38
N THR A 82 0.94 -4.51 10.70
CA THR A 82 2.19 -3.83 11.04
C THR A 82 2.18 -2.41 10.48
N LYS A 83 2.85 -1.47 11.14
CA LYS A 83 2.94 -0.09 10.67
C LYS A 83 3.40 -0.04 9.21
N ASP A 84 2.68 0.73 8.39
CA ASP A 84 3.01 0.96 6.98
C ASP A 84 3.10 -0.32 6.12
N GLN A 85 2.39 -1.39 6.52
CA GLN A 85 2.37 -2.67 5.80
C GLN A 85 1.89 -2.51 4.36
N TYR A 86 0.89 -1.65 4.15
CA TYR A 86 0.29 -1.36 2.83
C TYR A 86 0.69 -0.01 2.24
N LYS A 87 1.71 0.63 2.81
CA LYS A 87 2.27 1.85 2.24
C LYS A 87 2.68 1.65 0.78
N ASP A 88 2.43 2.66 -0.03
CA ASP A 88 2.61 2.64 -1.50
C ASP A 88 1.70 1.65 -2.24
N GLY A 89 0.76 0.98 -1.54
CA GLY A 89 -0.33 0.21 -2.13
C GLY A 89 -1.52 1.08 -2.52
N TRP A 90 -2.64 0.43 -2.83
CA TRP A 90 -3.85 1.09 -3.30
C TRP A 90 -5.04 0.72 -2.42
N LEU A 91 -5.81 1.73 -2.06
CA LEU A 91 -7.17 1.59 -1.54
C LEU A 91 -8.13 1.70 -2.72
N ILE A 92 -8.99 0.72 -2.89
CA ILE A 92 -9.98 0.67 -3.98
C ILE A 92 -11.36 0.76 -3.33
N LEU A 93 -12.14 1.75 -3.76
CA LEU A 93 -13.53 1.88 -3.33
C LEU A 93 -14.41 0.99 -4.23
N ASN A 94 -15.32 0.24 -3.60
CA ASN A 94 -16.24 -0.67 -4.30
C ASN A 94 -17.70 -0.45 -3.88
N ASP A 95 -18.02 0.71 -3.38
CA ASP A 95 -19.38 1.09 -2.99
C ASP A 95 -20.05 2.00 -4.02
N ILE A 96 -21.37 2.04 -3.99
CA ILE A 96 -22.22 2.78 -4.93
C ILE A 96 -21.89 4.28 -4.90
N GLY A 97 -21.53 4.82 -6.05
CA GLY A 97 -21.20 6.24 -6.24
C GLY A 97 -19.72 6.50 -6.46
N GLU A 98 -18.85 5.83 -5.73
CA GLU A 98 -17.39 5.96 -5.80
C GLU A 98 -16.72 4.68 -6.33
N GLU A 99 -17.50 3.79 -6.93
CA GLU A 99 -17.04 2.48 -7.38
C GLU A 99 -15.94 2.57 -8.45
N GLY A 100 -14.82 1.90 -8.17
CA GLY A 100 -13.67 1.86 -9.06
C GLY A 100 -12.63 2.96 -8.84
N HIS A 101 -12.87 3.92 -7.95
CA HIS A 101 -11.85 4.90 -7.58
C HIS A 101 -10.72 4.23 -6.79
N MET A 102 -9.50 4.63 -7.09
CA MET A 102 -8.28 4.08 -6.50
C MET A 102 -7.42 5.19 -5.92
N TYR A 103 -7.10 5.07 -4.63
CA TYR A 103 -6.30 6.04 -3.88
C TYR A 103 -5.02 5.40 -3.38
N ARG A 104 -3.89 6.10 -3.54
CA ARG A 104 -2.61 5.58 -3.07
C ARG A 104 -2.46 5.75 -1.57
N ILE A 105 -2.04 4.68 -0.88
CA ILE A 105 -1.80 4.69 0.56
C ILE A 105 -0.45 5.32 0.85
N LYS A 106 -0.45 6.43 1.60
CA LYS A 106 0.76 7.12 2.07
C LYS A 106 1.32 6.48 3.33
N SER A 107 0.45 6.19 4.29
CA SER A 107 0.85 5.61 5.58
C SER A 107 -0.36 5.10 6.36
N HIS A 108 -0.11 4.22 7.32
CA HIS A 108 -1.05 3.88 8.38
C HIS A 108 -0.28 3.43 9.64
N PRO A 109 -0.88 3.55 10.85
CA PRO A 109 -0.28 3.04 12.08
C PRO A 109 -0.23 1.51 12.09
N ALA A 110 0.47 0.94 13.06
CA ALA A 110 0.23 -0.44 13.46
C ALA A 110 -1.16 -0.56 14.06
N HIS A 111 -1.80 -1.71 13.87
CA HIS A 111 -3.13 -1.99 14.40
C HIS A 111 -3.12 -3.34 15.11
N ASP A 112 -3.73 -3.39 16.28
CA ASP A 112 -3.96 -4.61 17.05
C ASP A 112 -5.47 -4.84 17.16
N ALA A 113 -5.98 -5.80 16.38
CA ALA A 113 -7.39 -6.13 16.32
C ALA A 113 -7.98 -6.64 17.65
N SER A 114 -7.15 -6.98 18.64
CA SER A 114 -7.61 -7.33 19.99
C SER A 114 -7.87 -6.11 20.88
N ALA A 115 -7.29 -4.96 20.54
CA ALA A 115 -7.35 -3.72 21.33
C ALA A 115 -8.30 -2.69 20.71
N ASP A 116 -8.36 -2.62 19.40
CA ASP A 116 -9.19 -1.68 18.63
C ASP A 116 -9.66 -2.35 17.34
N ASN A 117 -10.80 -1.95 16.83
CA ASN A 117 -11.35 -2.46 15.57
C ASN A 117 -11.08 -1.53 14.39
N THR A 118 -10.44 -0.37 14.61
CA THR A 118 -10.32 0.66 13.61
C THR A 118 -8.89 1.03 13.30
N VAL A 119 -8.60 1.32 12.03
CA VAL A 119 -7.31 1.83 11.57
C VAL A 119 -7.52 3.04 10.66
N ILE A 120 -6.72 4.07 10.85
CA ILE A 120 -6.74 5.27 10.00
C ILE A 120 -5.73 5.10 8.88
N ILE A 121 -6.21 5.13 7.64
CA ILE A 121 -5.37 5.14 6.43
C ILE A 121 -5.21 6.58 5.96
N THR A 122 -3.97 6.99 5.70
CA THR A 122 -3.65 8.30 5.11
C THR A 122 -3.35 8.14 3.63
N LEU A 123 -3.96 8.95 2.79
CA LEU A 123 -3.77 8.95 1.34
C LEU A 123 -2.55 9.78 0.93
N ASP A 124 -2.02 9.49 -0.25
CA ASP A 124 -0.89 10.22 -0.87
C ASP A 124 -1.39 11.29 -1.86
N GLU A 125 -2.68 11.38 -2.09
CA GLU A 125 -3.34 12.41 -2.89
C GLU A 125 -3.53 13.68 -2.04
N GLU A 126 -3.07 14.83 -2.57
CA GLU A 126 -3.21 16.15 -1.89
C GLU A 126 -4.66 16.62 -1.88
N ASP A 127 -5.42 16.28 -2.93
CA ASP A 127 -6.82 16.69 -3.09
C ASP A 127 -7.81 15.77 -2.35
N GLY A 128 -7.32 14.64 -1.78
CA GLY A 128 -8.13 13.68 -1.04
C GLY A 128 -9.10 12.89 -1.92
N PHE A 129 -10.20 12.44 -1.30
CA PHE A 129 -11.29 11.78 -2.00
C PHE A 129 -12.04 12.75 -2.92
N VAL A 130 -12.50 12.28 -4.06
CA VAL A 130 -13.31 13.07 -5.02
C VAL A 130 -14.77 12.79 -4.89
#